data_74bf6db472954a64925836742efc42a7
#
_entry.id   74bf6db472954a64925836742efc42a7
#
_cell.length_a   1.000
_cell.length_b   1.000
_cell.length_c   1.000
_cell.angle_alpha   90.00
_cell.angle_beta   90.00
_cell.angle_gamma   90.00
#
_symmetry.space_group_name_H-M   'P 1'
#
loop_
_entity.id
_entity.type
_entity.pdbx_description
1 polymer ?
#
loop_
_entity_poly.entity_id
_entity_poly.type
_entity_poly.pdbx_seq_one_letter_code
_entity_poly.pdbx_strand_id
1 'polypeptide(L)'
;MKKGFLLLGLLITVISNVVTGQDFKILRNINTAVNAAGSDVSGIVAIGSTIYFRAFKPTTGFELWKSDGSASGTQLVKDICIGSCGSTPQNFINVNGTIYFSAKNVSHGNELWKTDGTPDGTEMVKDINPGGADGNPSYLTNINGVLYFVATDPAHGTELW
;
A
#
# COMPACT_ATOMS: atom_id res chain seq x y z
N MET A 1 34.59 65.75 13.22
CA MET A 1 34.56 64.31 13.49
C MET A 1 33.13 63.80 13.35
N LYS A 2 32.80 63.22 12.23
CA LYS A 2 31.46 62.61 12.00
C LYS A 2 31.58 61.12 12.23
N LYS A 3 30.89 60.61 13.26
CA LYS A 3 30.79 59.21 13.54
C LYS A 3 29.75 58.59 12.60
N GLY A 4 30.24 57.75 11.66
CA GLY A 4 29.36 56.97 10.83
C GLY A 4 28.77 55.79 11.60
N PHE A 5 27.45 55.69 11.64
CA PHE A 5 26.71 54.53 12.16
C PHE A 5 26.69 53.48 11.04
N LEU A 6 27.34 52.34 11.27
CA LEU A 6 27.27 51.22 10.38
C LEU A 6 25.99 50.43 10.72
N LEU A 7 24.96 50.51 9.89
CA LEU A 7 23.75 49.75 9.99
C LEU A 7 24.00 48.34 9.43
N LEU A 8 24.18 47.37 10.32
CA LEU A 8 24.34 45.97 9.93
C LEU A 8 22.95 45.43 9.53
N GLY A 9 22.64 45.47 8.24
CA GLY A 9 21.42 44.89 7.70
C GLY A 9 21.48 43.38 7.80
N LEU A 10 20.65 42.81 8.68
CA LEU A 10 20.41 41.36 8.76
C LEU A 10 19.66 40.93 7.49
N LEU A 11 20.37 40.36 6.54
CA LEU A 11 19.76 39.74 5.35
C LEU A 11 19.08 38.44 5.75
N ILE A 12 17.79 38.50 6.03
CA ILE A 12 16.98 37.29 6.20
C ILE A 12 16.79 36.68 4.81
N THR A 13 17.62 35.73 4.45
CA THR A 13 17.37 34.84 3.30
C THR A 13 16.18 33.94 3.65
N VAL A 14 14.98 34.32 3.23
CA VAL A 14 13.86 33.40 3.16
C VAL A 14 14.19 32.40 2.06
N ILE A 15 14.66 31.22 2.47
CA ILE A 15 14.74 30.09 1.53
C ILE A 15 13.30 29.63 1.32
N SER A 16 12.64 30.21 0.33
CA SER A 16 11.43 29.61 -0.22
C SER A 16 11.87 28.34 -0.93
N ASN A 17 11.60 27.17 -0.33
CA ASN A 17 11.64 25.92 -1.06
C ASN A 17 10.54 25.97 -2.12
N VAL A 18 10.81 26.61 -3.23
CA VAL A 18 10.03 26.46 -4.45
C VAL A 18 10.32 25.03 -4.90
N VAL A 19 9.36 24.13 -4.73
CA VAL A 19 9.38 22.83 -5.39
C VAL A 19 9.27 23.11 -6.89
N THR A 20 10.41 23.34 -7.52
CA THR A 20 10.50 23.54 -8.97
C THR A 20 10.34 22.19 -9.64
N GLY A 21 9.24 22.04 -10.38
CA GLY A 21 9.04 21.04 -11.42
C GLY A 21 9.33 19.60 -10.99
N GLN A 22 8.34 18.89 -10.42
CA GLN A 22 8.43 17.42 -10.37
C GLN A 22 8.28 16.91 -11.80
N ASP A 23 9.36 16.31 -12.32
CA ASP A 23 9.27 15.54 -13.56
C ASP A 23 8.46 14.28 -13.30
N PHE A 24 7.26 14.22 -13.84
CA PHE A 24 6.43 13.02 -13.76
C PHE A 24 6.94 11.98 -14.76
N LYS A 25 7.34 10.82 -14.25
CA LYS A 25 7.78 9.70 -15.09
C LYS A 25 7.15 8.38 -14.64
N ILE A 26 6.99 7.45 -15.57
CA ILE A 26 6.61 6.07 -15.25
C ILE A 26 7.79 5.42 -14.52
N LEU A 27 7.60 4.99 -13.27
CA LEU A 27 8.63 4.31 -12.48
C LEU A 27 8.96 2.95 -13.07
N ARG A 28 7.92 2.18 -13.40
CA ARG A 28 8.03 0.87 -14.04
C ARG A 28 6.76 0.54 -14.81
N ASN A 29 6.90 -0.04 -15.98
CA ASN A 29 5.79 -0.71 -16.66
C ASN A 29 5.61 -2.11 -16.05
N ILE A 30 4.62 -2.28 -15.19
CA ILE A 30 4.32 -3.56 -14.52
C ILE A 30 3.65 -4.53 -15.49
N ASN A 31 2.69 -4.04 -16.29
CA ASN A 31 2.02 -4.83 -17.32
C ASN A 31 2.75 -4.66 -18.65
N THR A 32 3.63 -5.60 -18.96
CA THR A 32 4.48 -5.58 -20.17
C THR A 32 3.86 -6.31 -21.37
N ALA A 33 2.61 -6.74 -21.28
CA ALA A 33 1.94 -7.38 -22.42
C ALA A 33 1.78 -6.41 -23.60
N VAL A 34 1.91 -6.92 -24.81
CA VAL A 34 1.75 -6.12 -26.03
C VAL A 34 0.30 -5.62 -26.12
N ASN A 35 0.12 -4.32 -26.36
CA ASN A 35 -1.18 -3.65 -26.41
C ASN A 35 -1.99 -3.74 -25.10
N ALA A 36 -1.33 -3.91 -23.95
CA ALA A 36 -1.99 -4.03 -22.66
C ALA A 36 -2.63 -2.70 -22.23
N ALA A 37 -3.82 -2.80 -21.63
CA ALA A 37 -4.29 -1.80 -20.70
C ALA A 37 -3.25 -1.62 -19.59
N GLY A 38 -3.23 -0.48 -18.91
CA GLY A 38 -2.27 -0.21 -17.83
C GLY A 38 -2.29 -1.26 -16.71
N SER A 39 -1.43 -1.07 -15.71
CA SER A 39 -1.37 -1.97 -14.54
C SER A 39 -2.50 -1.73 -13.52
N ASP A 40 -3.41 -0.81 -13.78
CA ASP A 40 -4.58 -0.47 -12.94
C ASP A 40 -4.21 -0.34 -11.45
N VAL A 41 -3.25 0.54 -11.20
CA VAL A 41 -2.69 0.77 -9.84
C VAL A 41 -3.71 1.46 -8.95
N SER A 42 -3.92 0.92 -7.75
CA SER A 42 -4.82 1.51 -6.75
C SER A 42 -4.48 1.10 -5.31
N GLY A 43 -5.13 1.72 -4.32
CA GLY A 43 -4.96 1.35 -2.92
C GLY A 43 -3.56 1.65 -2.40
N ILE A 44 -3.06 2.89 -2.57
CA ILE A 44 -1.69 3.26 -2.18
C ILE A 44 -1.62 3.56 -0.68
N VAL A 45 -0.67 2.92 0.02
CA VAL A 45 -0.31 3.17 1.42
C VAL A 45 1.21 3.23 1.55
N ALA A 46 1.74 3.96 2.54
CA ALA A 46 3.18 4.12 2.73
C ALA A 46 3.67 3.63 4.09
N ILE A 47 4.89 3.07 4.13
CA ILE A 47 5.71 2.88 5.32
C ILE A 47 7.08 3.49 5.04
N GLY A 48 7.45 4.54 5.78
CA GLY A 48 8.70 5.26 5.52
C GLY A 48 8.75 5.80 4.09
N SER A 49 9.78 5.43 3.35
CA SER A 49 10.00 5.82 1.95
C SER A 49 9.45 4.80 0.92
N THR A 50 8.81 3.73 1.38
CA THR A 50 8.26 2.68 0.50
C THR A 50 6.74 2.79 0.43
N ILE A 51 6.20 2.79 -0.78
CA ILE A 51 4.77 2.67 -1.03
C ILE A 51 4.39 1.22 -1.35
N TYR A 52 3.19 0.83 -0.93
CA TYR A 52 2.56 -0.45 -1.22
C TYR A 52 1.24 -0.21 -1.91
N PHE A 53 0.90 -1.03 -2.88
CA PHE A 53 -0.26 -0.81 -3.73
C PHE A 53 -0.70 -2.09 -4.42
N ARG A 54 -1.92 -2.09 -4.92
CA ARG A 54 -2.42 -3.12 -5.83
C ARG A 54 -2.03 -2.78 -7.26
N ALA A 55 -1.55 -3.77 -8.03
CA ALA A 55 -1.36 -3.63 -9.47
C ALA A 55 -1.62 -4.93 -10.22
N PHE A 56 -2.05 -4.79 -11.47
CA PHE A 56 -2.34 -5.90 -12.36
C PHE A 56 -1.13 -6.29 -13.22
N LYS A 57 -0.89 -7.59 -13.31
CA LYS A 57 -0.01 -8.20 -14.30
C LYS A 57 -0.68 -9.46 -14.87
N PRO A 58 -0.66 -9.71 -16.20
CA PRO A 58 -1.39 -10.83 -16.80
C PRO A 58 -1.04 -12.21 -16.23
N THR A 59 0.19 -12.39 -15.75
CA THR A 59 0.69 -13.67 -15.23
C THR A 59 0.30 -13.95 -13.77
N THR A 60 -0.03 -12.91 -13.00
CA THR A 60 -0.34 -13.02 -11.55
C THR A 60 -1.71 -12.44 -11.20
N GLY A 61 -2.39 -11.77 -12.14
CA GLY A 61 -3.59 -11.01 -11.81
C GLY A 61 -3.29 -9.76 -10.99
N PHE A 62 -4.25 -9.33 -10.18
CA PHE A 62 -4.09 -8.23 -9.22
C PHE A 62 -3.42 -8.73 -7.95
N GLU A 63 -2.22 -8.23 -7.64
CA GLU A 63 -1.46 -8.60 -6.46
C GLU A 63 -0.91 -7.40 -5.70
N LEU A 64 -0.29 -7.68 -4.54
CA LEU A 64 0.40 -6.69 -3.73
C LEU A 64 1.79 -6.38 -4.30
N TRP A 65 2.03 -5.10 -4.58
CA TRP A 65 3.28 -4.55 -5.09
C TRP A 65 3.84 -3.51 -4.13
N LYS A 66 5.15 -3.25 -4.23
CA LYS A 66 5.83 -2.17 -3.52
C LYS A 66 6.74 -1.37 -4.45
N SER A 67 7.07 -0.13 -4.04
CA SER A 67 8.05 0.72 -4.71
C SER A 67 8.73 1.67 -3.73
N ASP A 68 10.03 1.88 -3.91
CA ASP A 68 10.84 2.90 -3.25
C ASP A 68 11.01 4.17 -4.12
N GLY A 69 10.27 4.27 -5.22
CA GLY A 69 10.40 5.35 -6.22
C GLY A 69 11.40 5.06 -7.33
N SER A 70 12.07 3.90 -7.33
CA SER A 70 12.94 3.43 -8.41
C SER A 70 12.27 2.33 -9.23
N ALA A 71 12.74 2.13 -10.47
CA ALA A 71 12.27 1.03 -11.32
C ALA A 71 12.67 -0.34 -10.76
N SER A 72 13.85 -0.46 -10.17
CA SER A 72 14.35 -1.70 -9.54
C SER A 72 13.63 -2.02 -8.23
N GLY A 73 13.28 -1.00 -7.43
CA GLY A 73 12.54 -1.14 -6.19
C GLY A 73 11.03 -1.32 -6.38
N THR A 74 10.52 -1.16 -7.63
CA THR A 74 9.13 -1.45 -7.95
C THR A 74 8.97 -2.93 -8.28
N GLN A 75 8.38 -3.71 -7.36
CA GLN A 75 8.35 -5.17 -7.47
C GLN A 75 7.11 -5.78 -6.82
N LEU A 76 6.75 -6.99 -7.26
CA LEU A 76 5.75 -7.82 -6.62
C LEU A 76 6.24 -8.17 -5.20
N VAL A 77 5.38 -8.02 -4.18
CA VAL A 77 5.69 -8.47 -2.82
C VAL A 77 5.44 -9.96 -2.71
N LYS A 78 4.25 -10.41 -3.09
CA LYS A 78 3.85 -11.82 -3.06
C LYS A 78 2.76 -12.09 -4.09
N ASP A 79 2.81 -13.24 -4.75
CA ASP A 79 1.72 -13.84 -5.52
C ASP A 79 0.83 -14.61 -4.53
N ILE A 80 -0.16 -13.89 -3.93
CA ILE A 80 -1.03 -14.44 -2.88
C ILE A 80 -2.02 -15.44 -3.48
N CYS A 81 -2.57 -15.10 -4.64
CA CYS A 81 -3.42 -16.03 -5.40
C CYS A 81 -2.65 -16.52 -6.62
N ILE A 82 -1.91 -17.62 -6.43
CA ILE A 82 -0.92 -18.13 -7.38
C ILE A 82 -1.45 -18.22 -8.81
N GLY A 83 -0.71 -17.60 -9.73
CA GLY A 83 -1.05 -17.54 -11.14
C GLY A 83 -2.01 -16.38 -11.48
N SER A 84 -2.80 -16.52 -12.54
CA SER A 84 -3.63 -15.41 -13.04
C SER A 84 -4.91 -15.14 -12.24
N CYS A 85 -5.13 -15.83 -11.12
CA CYS A 85 -6.35 -15.66 -10.31
C CYS A 85 -6.43 -14.29 -9.63
N GLY A 86 -5.31 -13.74 -9.18
CA GLY A 86 -5.18 -12.44 -8.52
C GLY A 86 -5.88 -12.35 -7.15
N SER A 87 -5.16 -11.91 -6.14
CA SER A 87 -5.68 -11.75 -4.78
C SER A 87 -6.53 -10.49 -4.57
N THR A 88 -6.50 -9.57 -5.52
CA THR A 88 -7.25 -8.28 -5.49
C THR A 88 -7.14 -7.53 -4.15
N PRO A 89 -5.92 -7.18 -3.67
CA PRO A 89 -5.74 -6.54 -2.37
C PRO A 89 -6.45 -5.20 -2.28
N GLN A 90 -7.13 -4.92 -1.15
CA GLN A 90 -7.90 -3.70 -0.91
C GLN A 90 -7.83 -3.28 0.57
N ASN A 91 -8.43 -2.13 0.90
CA ASN A 91 -8.59 -1.65 2.27
C ASN A 91 -7.27 -1.52 3.04
N PHE A 92 -6.21 -1.04 2.40
CA PHE A 92 -4.89 -0.92 3.00
C PHE A 92 -4.85 0.06 4.16
N ILE A 93 -4.22 -0.34 5.27
CA ILE A 93 -3.93 0.55 6.39
C ILE A 93 -2.59 0.22 7.03
N ASN A 94 -1.86 1.24 7.45
CA ASN A 94 -0.63 1.10 8.23
C ASN A 94 -0.95 1.17 9.72
N VAL A 95 -0.57 0.13 10.45
CA VAL A 95 -0.65 0.06 11.92
C VAL A 95 0.74 -0.26 12.44
N ASN A 96 1.43 0.76 12.98
CA ASN A 96 2.77 0.65 13.58
C ASN A 96 3.83 -0.01 12.67
N GLY A 97 3.82 0.28 11.36
CA GLY A 97 4.78 -0.26 10.41
C GLY A 97 4.41 -1.62 9.81
N THR A 98 3.26 -2.17 10.17
CA THR A 98 2.64 -3.33 9.51
C THR A 98 1.47 -2.87 8.67
N ILE A 99 1.41 -3.27 7.41
CA ILE A 99 0.25 -3.01 6.56
C ILE A 99 -0.74 -4.16 6.70
N TYR A 100 -1.98 -3.82 7.04
CA TYR A 100 -3.13 -4.72 6.98
C TYR A 100 -3.96 -4.39 5.75
N PHE A 101 -4.58 -5.42 5.18
CA PHE A 101 -5.39 -5.29 3.97
C PHE A 101 -6.31 -6.50 3.82
N SER A 102 -7.35 -6.38 3.01
CA SER A 102 -8.16 -7.53 2.59
C SER A 102 -7.58 -8.10 1.30
N ALA A 103 -7.52 -9.43 1.20
CA ALA A 103 -7.13 -10.14 -0.01
C ALA A 103 -7.72 -11.54 -0.04
N LYS A 104 -7.88 -12.11 -1.24
CA LYS A 104 -8.40 -13.47 -1.42
C LYS A 104 -7.35 -14.43 -1.92
N ASN A 105 -7.55 -15.69 -1.61
CA ASN A 105 -6.93 -16.80 -2.32
C ASN A 105 -7.98 -17.88 -2.62
N VAL A 106 -7.60 -18.91 -3.38
CA VAL A 106 -8.55 -19.95 -3.82
C VAL A 106 -9.10 -20.82 -2.69
N SER A 107 -8.43 -20.86 -1.54
CA SER A 107 -8.76 -21.77 -0.44
C SER A 107 -9.57 -21.11 0.69
N HIS A 108 -9.44 -19.78 0.89
CA HIS A 108 -9.96 -19.10 2.08
C HIS A 108 -10.86 -17.90 1.78
N GLY A 109 -11.20 -17.66 0.50
CA GLY A 109 -11.98 -16.48 0.16
C GLY A 109 -11.24 -15.16 0.41
N ASN A 110 -11.98 -14.08 0.67
CA ASN A 110 -11.47 -12.74 0.93
C ASN A 110 -11.33 -12.50 2.44
N GLU A 111 -10.09 -12.54 2.95
CA GLU A 111 -9.76 -12.52 4.36
C GLU A 111 -8.82 -11.37 4.74
N LEU A 112 -8.55 -11.21 6.05
CA LEU A 112 -7.60 -10.22 6.55
C LEU A 112 -6.17 -10.72 6.42
N TRP A 113 -5.34 -9.93 5.74
CA TRP A 113 -3.91 -10.18 5.52
C TRP A 113 -3.08 -9.08 6.14
N LYS A 114 -1.81 -9.37 6.39
CA LYS A 114 -0.80 -8.39 6.79
C LYS A 114 0.49 -8.57 6.00
N THR A 115 1.31 -7.52 5.99
CA THR A 115 2.67 -7.56 5.42
C THR A 115 3.61 -6.60 6.14
N ASP A 116 4.87 -6.99 6.26
CA ASP A 116 6.02 -6.15 6.61
C ASP A 116 6.79 -5.69 5.36
N GLY A 117 6.29 -6.04 4.17
CA GLY A 117 6.91 -5.77 2.87
C GLY A 117 7.83 -6.86 2.37
N THR A 118 7.92 -8.00 3.06
CA THR A 118 8.61 -9.21 2.59
C THR A 118 7.63 -10.29 2.14
N PRO A 119 8.03 -11.22 1.25
CA PRO A 119 7.18 -12.35 0.89
C PRO A 119 6.79 -13.22 2.09
N ASP A 120 7.73 -13.47 3.02
CA ASP A 120 7.49 -14.33 4.19
C ASP A 120 6.65 -13.63 5.25
N GLY A 121 6.81 -12.31 5.45
CA GLY A 121 5.98 -11.50 6.33
C GLY A 121 4.63 -11.12 5.74
N THR A 122 4.32 -11.54 4.50
CA THR A 122 3.00 -11.40 3.88
C THR A 122 2.20 -12.66 4.12
N GLU A 123 1.23 -12.60 5.04
CA GLU A 123 0.45 -13.77 5.48
C GLU A 123 -0.98 -13.40 5.84
N MET A 124 -1.87 -14.37 5.80
CA MET A 124 -3.24 -14.24 6.29
C MET A 124 -3.23 -14.16 7.83
N VAL A 125 -3.90 -13.15 8.38
CA VAL A 125 -3.99 -12.96 9.84
C VAL A 125 -4.91 -13.99 10.46
N LYS A 126 -6.06 -14.20 9.80
CA LYS A 126 -7.09 -15.14 10.24
C LYS A 126 -8.00 -15.52 9.07
N ASP A 127 -8.38 -16.78 9.00
CA ASP A 127 -9.52 -17.28 8.22
C ASP A 127 -10.79 -16.99 9.05
N ILE A 128 -11.39 -15.80 8.81
CA ILE A 128 -12.52 -15.27 9.60
C ILE A 128 -13.78 -16.05 9.26
N ASN A 129 -13.97 -16.32 7.96
CA ASN A 129 -15.07 -17.13 7.47
C ASN A 129 -14.53 -18.45 6.88
N PRO A 130 -14.42 -19.50 7.69
CA PRO A 130 -13.65 -20.68 7.35
C PRO A 130 -13.98 -21.32 6.01
N GLY A 131 -12.92 -21.71 5.28
CA GLY A 131 -13.01 -22.33 3.97
C GLY A 131 -13.02 -21.31 2.83
N GLY A 132 -13.73 -21.60 1.74
CA GLY A 132 -13.77 -20.73 0.56
C GLY A 132 -14.74 -19.55 0.65
N ALA A 133 -15.40 -19.36 1.79
CA ALA A 133 -16.31 -18.24 2.02
C ALA A 133 -15.52 -16.97 2.36
N ASP A 134 -16.12 -15.80 2.11
CA ASP A 134 -15.48 -14.51 2.33
C ASP A 134 -15.79 -13.96 3.72
N GLY A 135 -14.78 -13.60 4.50
CA GLY A 135 -14.91 -12.79 5.72
C GLY A 135 -15.12 -11.30 5.42
N ASN A 136 -14.74 -10.86 4.23
CA ASN A 136 -14.91 -9.50 3.72
C ASN A 136 -14.45 -8.37 4.67
N PRO A 137 -13.20 -8.38 5.14
CA PRO A 137 -12.69 -7.33 6.00
C PRO A 137 -12.75 -5.98 5.31
N SER A 138 -13.37 -5.00 5.99
CA SER A 138 -13.61 -3.64 5.48
C SER A 138 -13.55 -2.60 6.58
N TYR A 139 -13.55 -1.31 6.23
CA TYR A 139 -13.46 -0.20 7.19
C TYR A 139 -12.27 -0.31 8.15
N LEU A 140 -11.13 -0.85 7.68
CA LEU A 140 -9.93 -0.99 8.48
C LEU A 140 -9.51 0.37 9.04
N THR A 141 -9.43 0.47 10.36
CA THR A 141 -9.18 1.73 11.07
C THR A 141 -8.12 1.52 12.16
N ASN A 142 -7.09 2.36 12.14
CA ASN A 142 -6.06 2.39 13.19
C ASN A 142 -6.45 3.39 14.26
N ILE A 143 -6.64 2.92 15.49
CA ILE A 143 -6.87 3.77 16.66
C ILE A 143 -5.76 3.49 17.67
N ASN A 144 -4.83 4.43 17.79
CA ASN A 144 -3.70 4.35 18.74
C ASN A 144 -2.89 3.04 18.64
N GLY A 145 -2.70 2.53 17.43
CA GLY A 145 -1.93 1.31 17.18
C GLY A 145 -2.72 0.02 17.32
N VAL A 146 -4.02 0.10 17.52
CA VAL A 146 -4.95 -1.04 17.50
C VAL A 146 -5.74 -1.00 16.20
N LEU A 147 -5.79 -2.13 15.50
CA LEU A 147 -6.60 -2.28 14.30
C LEU A 147 -8.04 -2.63 14.68
N TYR A 148 -8.99 -1.87 14.16
CA TYR A 148 -10.42 -2.17 14.17
C TYR A 148 -10.91 -2.34 12.73
N PHE A 149 -11.83 -3.25 12.50
CA PHE A 149 -12.41 -3.49 11.18
C PHE A 149 -13.76 -4.18 11.29
N VAL A 150 -14.50 -4.18 10.20
CA VAL A 150 -15.76 -4.93 10.07
C VAL A 150 -15.49 -6.18 9.27
N ALA A 151 -15.99 -7.33 9.73
CA ALA A 151 -15.90 -8.60 9.00
C ALA A 151 -17.08 -9.51 9.31
N THR A 152 -17.28 -10.53 8.47
CA THR A 152 -18.40 -11.48 8.57
C THR A 152 -17.87 -12.87 8.93
N ASP A 153 -18.44 -13.48 9.98
CA ASP A 153 -18.23 -14.89 10.28
C ASP A 153 -19.58 -15.66 10.26
N PRO A 154 -19.55 -17.01 10.18
CA PRO A 154 -20.77 -17.79 10.08
C PRO A 154 -21.56 -17.88 11.39
N ALA A 155 -20.96 -17.56 12.54
CA ALA A 155 -21.62 -17.68 13.85
C ALA A 155 -22.34 -16.38 14.28
N HIS A 156 -21.80 -15.21 13.92
CA HIS A 156 -22.26 -13.93 14.42
C HIS A 156 -22.72 -12.99 13.29
N GLY A 157 -22.52 -13.36 12.02
CA GLY A 157 -22.79 -12.46 10.90
C GLY A 157 -21.71 -11.38 10.75
N THR A 158 -22.12 -10.16 10.40
CA THR A 158 -21.21 -9.03 10.17
C THR A 158 -21.07 -8.20 11.45
N GLU A 159 -19.85 -8.16 11.99
CA GLU A 159 -19.55 -7.54 13.29
C GLU A 159 -18.28 -6.68 13.25
N LEU A 160 -18.07 -5.89 14.29
CA LEU A 160 -16.84 -5.16 14.58
C LEU A 160 -15.82 -6.12 15.22
N TRP A 161 -14.59 -6.11 14.69
CA TRP A 161 -13.46 -6.93 15.10
C TRP A 161 -12.30 -6.06 15.58
#